data_b2d17c1ca6b351132237dd17d035746a
#
_entry.id   b2d17c1ca6b351132237dd17d035746a
#
_cell.length_a   1.000
_cell.length_b   1.000
_cell.length_c   1.000
_cell.angle_alpha   90.00
_cell.angle_beta   90.00
_cell.angle_gamma   90.00
#
_symmetry.space_group_name_H-M   'P 1'
#
loop_
_entity.id
_entity.type
_entity.pdbx_description
1 polymer ?
#
loop_
_entity_poly.entity_id
_entity_poly.type
_entity_poly.pdbx_seq_one_letter_code
_entity_poly.pdbx_strand_id
1 'polypeptide(L)' 'MEDADLHALIAKFDLLLQRLEQLKAENRLLRANEKSWREERAHLIEKNELARQKVEAMILRLKALEQDS' A
#
# COMPACT_ATOMS: atom_id res chain seq x y z
N MET A 1 19.17 -1.32 47.83
CA MET A 1 19.18 -2.10 46.60
C MET A 1 17.82 -2.09 45.90
N GLU A 2 16.83 -2.47 46.58
CA GLU A 2 15.56 -2.76 45.95
C GLU A 2 14.89 -1.54 45.32
N ASP A 3 14.96 -0.38 45.97
CA ASP A 3 14.29 0.81 45.45
C ASP A 3 14.91 1.32 44.15
N ALA A 4 16.24 1.33 44.06
CA ALA A 4 16.92 1.75 42.84
C ALA A 4 16.68 0.77 41.70
N ASP A 5 16.69 -0.52 41.98
CA ASP A 5 16.45 -1.57 41.00
C ASP A 5 14.99 -1.54 40.52
N LEU A 6 14.07 -1.30 41.47
CA LEU A 6 12.65 -1.20 41.15
C LEU A 6 12.37 0.02 40.28
N HIS A 7 12.95 1.17 40.60
CA HIS A 7 12.81 2.37 39.78
C HIS A 7 13.37 2.18 38.37
N ALA A 8 14.54 1.52 38.27
CA ALA A 8 15.13 1.23 36.98
C ALA A 8 14.26 0.30 36.15
N LEU A 9 13.64 -0.70 36.80
CA LEU A 9 12.76 -1.65 36.14
C LEU A 9 11.50 -0.96 35.64
N ILE A 10 10.91 -0.10 36.46
CA ILE A 10 9.71 0.66 36.08
C ILE A 10 10.05 1.57 34.88
N ALA A 11 11.20 2.26 34.92
CA ALA A 11 11.61 3.13 33.82
C ALA A 11 11.76 2.34 32.52
N LYS A 12 12.37 1.15 32.57
CA LYS A 12 12.50 0.29 31.41
C LYS A 12 11.13 -0.20 30.88
N PHE A 13 10.25 -0.52 31.80
CA PHE A 13 8.90 -0.94 31.47
C PHE A 13 8.14 0.19 30.74
N ASP A 14 8.26 1.42 31.25
CA ASP A 14 7.63 2.57 30.62
C ASP A 14 8.18 2.79 29.19
N LEU A 15 9.50 2.65 29.00
CA LEU A 15 10.09 2.78 27.69
C LEU A 15 9.58 1.71 26.73
N LEU A 16 9.42 0.48 27.22
CA LEU A 16 8.88 -0.59 26.39
C LEU A 16 7.43 -0.33 26.00
N LEU A 17 6.63 0.20 26.92
CA LEU A 17 5.25 0.58 26.61
C LEU A 17 5.18 1.68 25.56
N GLN A 18 6.04 2.70 25.69
CA GLN A 18 6.13 3.77 24.70
C GLN A 18 6.51 3.23 23.33
N ARG A 19 7.48 2.33 23.31
CA ARG A 19 7.93 1.70 22.06
C ARG A 19 6.82 0.87 21.44
N LEU A 20 6.08 0.13 22.27
CA LEU A 20 4.94 -0.66 21.81
C LEU A 20 3.86 0.24 21.18
N GLU A 21 3.55 1.34 21.83
CA GLU A 21 2.57 2.30 21.31
C GLU A 21 3.02 2.89 19.98
N GLN A 22 4.31 3.24 19.85
CA GLN A 22 4.86 3.73 18.59
C GLN A 22 4.74 2.69 17.49
N LEU A 23 5.09 1.45 17.80
CA LEU A 23 5.02 0.36 16.82
C LEU A 23 3.58 0.09 16.38
N LYS A 24 2.63 0.19 17.31
CA LYS A 24 1.22 0.04 16.97
C LYS A 24 0.74 1.17 16.05
N ALA A 25 1.17 2.39 16.31
CA ALA A 25 0.82 3.53 15.47
C ALA A 25 1.43 3.40 14.08
N GLU A 26 2.71 3.02 13.98
CA GLU A 26 3.38 2.76 12.72
C GLU A 26 2.70 1.64 11.94
N ASN A 27 2.31 0.58 12.64
CA ASN A 27 1.63 -0.55 12.02
C ASN A 27 0.29 -0.14 11.41
N ARG A 28 -0.48 0.67 12.14
CA ARG A 28 -1.75 1.19 11.62
C ARG A 28 -1.55 2.05 10.39
N LEU A 29 -0.54 2.90 10.41
CA LEU A 29 -0.21 3.76 9.27
C LEU A 29 0.21 2.93 8.06
N LEU A 30 1.08 1.95 8.26
CA LEU A 30 1.54 1.06 7.19
C LEU A 30 0.39 0.27 6.59
N ARG A 31 -0.53 -0.20 7.41
CA ARG A 31 -1.72 -0.93 6.92
C ARG A 31 -2.64 -0.02 6.10
N ALA A 32 -2.81 1.21 6.54
CA ALA A 32 -3.61 2.19 5.80
C ALA A 32 -2.97 2.50 4.45
N ASN A 33 -1.64 2.68 4.42
CA ASN A 33 -0.89 2.91 3.19
C ASN A 33 -0.97 1.70 2.26
N GLU A 34 -0.86 0.50 2.80
CA GLU A 34 -0.98 -0.73 2.01
C GLU A 34 -2.35 -0.83 1.33
N LYS A 35 -3.40 -0.52 2.08
CA LYS A 35 -4.76 -0.52 1.53
C LYS A 35 -4.89 0.49 0.40
N SER A 36 -4.38 1.71 0.60
CA SER A 36 -4.40 2.76 -0.40
C SER A 36 -3.64 2.34 -1.67
N TRP A 37 -2.48 1.72 -1.51
CA TRP A 37 -1.68 1.24 -2.64
C TRP A 37 -2.38 0.13 -3.41
N ARG A 38 -3.06 -0.76 -2.71
CA ARG A 38 -3.83 -1.84 -3.36
C ARG A 38 -4.98 -1.28 -4.19
N GLU A 39 -5.67 -0.28 -3.65
CA GLU A 39 -6.76 0.38 -4.36
C GLU A 39 -6.24 1.13 -5.59
N GLU A 40 -5.14 1.85 -5.45
CA GLU A 40 -4.50 2.55 -6.55
C GLU A 40 -4.01 1.59 -7.63
N ARG A 41 -3.38 0.50 -7.21
CA ARG A 41 -2.92 -0.53 -8.14
C ARG A 41 -4.08 -1.13 -8.94
N ALA A 42 -5.18 -1.46 -8.27
CA ALA A 42 -6.36 -1.99 -8.92
C ALA A 42 -6.91 -1.00 -9.95
N HIS A 43 -6.93 0.26 -9.60
CA HIS A 43 -7.39 1.32 -10.49
C HIS A 43 -6.47 1.46 -11.73
N LEU A 44 -5.16 1.40 -11.53
CA LEU A 44 -4.19 1.47 -12.62
C LEU A 44 -4.29 0.26 -13.56
N ILE A 45 -4.51 -0.93 -12.99
CA ILE A 45 -4.71 -2.15 -13.79
C ILE A 45 -5.97 -2.00 -14.65
N GLU A 46 -7.05 -1.49 -14.09
CA GLU A 46 -8.29 -1.25 -14.82
C GLU A 46 -8.09 -0.25 -15.96
N LYS A 47 -7.43 0.86 -15.70
CA LYS A 47 -7.10 1.86 -16.72
C LYS A 47 -6.24 1.28 -17.83
N ASN A 48 -5.26 0.47 -17.46
CA ASN A 48 -4.36 -0.17 -18.40
C ASN A 48 -5.14 -1.11 -19.34
N GLU A 49 -6.04 -1.89 -18.75
CA GLU A 49 -6.87 -2.81 -19.54
C GLU A 49 -7.79 -2.06 -20.50
N LEU A 50 -8.40 -0.97 -20.08
CA LEU A 50 -9.24 -0.15 -20.95
C LEU A 50 -8.42 0.46 -22.10
N ALA A 51 -7.23 0.96 -21.81
CA ALA A 51 -6.35 1.51 -22.84
C ALA A 51 -5.95 0.43 -23.85
N ARG A 52 -5.64 -0.75 -23.36
CA ARG A 52 -5.30 -1.89 -24.22
C ARG A 52 -6.44 -2.27 -25.15
N GLN A 53 -7.66 -2.33 -24.63
CA GLN A 53 -8.84 -2.61 -25.43
C GLN A 53 -9.06 -1.58 -26.52
N LYS A 54 -8.84 -0.30 -26.22
CA LYS A 54 -8.98 0.77 -27.20
C LYS A 54 -7.93 0.64 -28.31
N VAL A 55 -6.71 0.33 -27.95
CA VAL A 55 -5.62 0.12 -28.94
C VAL A 55 -5.96 -1.07 -29.84
N GLU A 56 -6.41 -2.17 -29.25
CA GLU A 56 -6.82 -3.36 -30.02
C GLU A 56 -7.95 -3.04 -30.99
N ALA A 57 -8.93 -2.26 -30.56
CA ALA A 57 -10.03 -1.84 -31.42
C ALA A 57 -9.55 -0.96 -32.58
N MET A 58 -8.60 -0.06 -32.33
CA MET A 58 -8.01 0.77 -33.39
C MET A 58 -7.25 -0.07 -34.42
N ILE A 59 -6.50 -1.06 -33.95
CA ILE A 59 -5.75 -1.97 -34.83
C ILE A 59 -6.72 -2.75 -35.74
N LEU A 60 -7.82 -3.24 -35.19
CA LEU A 60 -8.83 -3.95 -35.96
C LEU A 60 -9.46 -3.07 -37.03
N ARG A 61 -9.74 -1.81 -36.70
CA ARG A 61 -10.29 -0.85 -37.67
C ARG A 61 -9.31 -0.57 -38.81
N LEU A 62 -8.02 -0.40 -38.47
CA LEU A 62 -7.00 -0.18 -39.47
C LEU A 62 -6.86 -1.36 -40.41
N LYS A 63 -6.89 -2.57 -39.90
CA LYS A 63 -6.84 -3.79 -40.69
C LYS A 63 -8.05 -3.90 -41.64
N ALA A 64 -9.23 -3.57 -41.13
CA ALA A 64 -10.43 -3.58 -41.95
C ALA A 64 -10.35 -2.57 -43.10
N LEU A 65 -9.82 -1.39 -42.84
CA LEU A 65 -9.62 -0.37 -43.87
C LEU A 65 -8.62 -0.82 -44.94
N GLU A 66 -7.53 -1.46 -44.54
CA GLU A 66 -6.56 -2.01 -45.45
C GLU A 66 -7.12 -3.10 -46.37
N GLN A 67 -7.97 -3.95 -45.81
CA GLN A 67 -8.60 -5.03 -46.57
C GLN A 67 -9.62 -4.51 -47.60
N ASP A 68 -10.29 -3.41 -47.28
CA ASP A 68 -11.27 -2.81 -48.17
C ASP A 68 -10.68 -2.00 -49.31
N SER A 69 -9.42 -1.61 -49.15
CA SER A 69 -8.72 -0.87 -50.17
C SER A 69 -8.00 -1.79 -51.11
#